data_df315b5bedc29911371960ff638b1208
#
_entry.id   df315b5bedc29911371960ff638b1208
#
_cell.length_a   1.000
_cell.length_b   1.000
_cell.length_c   1.000
_cell.angle_alpha   90.00
_cell.angle_beta   90.00
_cell.angle_gamma   90.00
#
_symmetry.space_group_name_H-M   'P 1'
#
loop_
_entity.id
_entity.type
_entity.pdbx_description
1 polymer ?
#
loop_
_entity_poly.entity_id
_entity_poly.type
_entity_poly.pdbx_seq_one_letter_code
_entity_poly.pdbx_strand_id
1 'polypeptide(L)'
;WCFNVLLSTKVANSLPLLSLRVMTGGKKMLAFGKKAKKIFGKKTGKILPICAANLLIFFVVGVWHGAAWKYIIYGLYNGLIIAASNLLKPYYAKWAAVCHVNTESRGWKTFQIFRTFILVNIGWLFDACATATTAFYAMRAVFINFKISILTDGSLYKLGLVKRDWTILIVATIILFISSVMKEKGMSLRDFVAERPLVVRWAVYLILIFATAPFGYVSSSTEFMYAQF
;
A
#
# COMPACT_ATOMS: atom_id res chain seq x y z
N TRP A 1 3.33 -3.98 4.02
CA TRP A 1 3.24 -4.98 2.94
C TRP A 1 2.61 -4.37 1.69
N CYS A 2 1.45 -3.74 1.79
CA CYS A 2 0.80 -3.03 0.67
C CYS A 2 1.69 -1.94 0.05
N PHE A 3 2.46 -1.21 0.86
CA PHE A 3 3.34 -0.14 0.40
C PHE A 3 4.49 -0.66 -0.46
N ASN A 4 5.08 -1.81 -0.11
CA ASN A 4 6.11 -2.46 -0.92
C ASN A 4 5.58 -3.09 -2.21
N VAL A 5 4.34 -3.58 -2.22
CA VAL A 5 3.68 -4.12 -3.42
C VAL A 5 3.36 -3.01 -4.42
N LEU A 6 2.96 -1.82 -3.95
CA LEU A 6 2.71 -0.64 -4.80
C LEU A 6 4.00 -0.04 -5.38
N LEU A 7 5.12 -0.12 -4.66
CA LEU A 7 6.41 0.44 -5.11
C LEU A 7 7.21 -0.52 -6.00
N SER A 8 7.08 -1.83 -5.83
CA SER A 8 7.78 -2.83 -6.62
C SER A 8 6.95 -3.27 -7.82
N THR A 9 7.06 -2.53 -8.93
CA THR A 9 6.42 -2.91 -10.21
C THR A 9 6.81 -4.32 -10.69
N LYS A 10 7.97 -4.84 -10.30
CA LYS A 10 8.40 -6.20 -10.63
C LYS A 10 7.61 -7.25 -9.85
N VAL A 11 7.38 -7.05 -8.55
CA VAL A 11 6.61 -7.98 -7.71
C VAL A 11 5.11 -7.86 -8.00
N ALA A 12 4.59 -6.64 -8.19
CA ALA A 12 3.20 -6.41 -8.56
C ALA A 12 2.83 -7.03 -9.93
N ASN A 13 3.79 -7.13 -10.85
CA ASN A 13 3.56 -7.72 -12.16
C ASN A 13 3.71 -9.25 -12.19
N SER A 14 4.43 -9.86 -11.25
CA SER A 14 4.67 -11.32 -11.23
C SER A 14 3.66 -12.08 -10.35
N LEU A 15 3.29 -11.55 -9.19
CA LEU A 15 2.35 -12.20 -8.27
C LEU A 15 0.95 -12.40 -8.85
N PRO A 16 0.32 -11.40 -9.53
CA PRO A 16 -1.02 -11.60 -10.11
C PRO A 16 -1.06 -12.66 -11.19
N LEU A 17 -0.01 -12.75 -12.01
CA LEU A 17 0.06 -13.77 -13.07
C LEU A 17 0.22 -15.17 -12.51
N LEU A 18 0.98 -15.31 -11.41
CA LEU A 18 1.19 -16.60 -10.77
C LEU A 18 -0.09 -17.08 -10.07
N SER A 19 -0.75 -16.22 -9.29
CA SER A 19 -1.99 -16.55 -8.59
C SER A 19 -3.16 -16.82 -9.53
N LEU A 20 -3.30 -16.08 -10.61
CA LEU A 20 -4.32 -16.32 -11.63
C LEU A 20 -4.00 -17.56 -12.46
N ARG A 21 -2.74 -17.86 -12.69
CA ARG A 21 -2.33 -19.11 -13.33
C ARG A 21 -2.74 -20.32 -12.51
N VAL A 22 -2.65 -20.21 -11.19
CA VAL A 22 -3.09 -21.25 -10.25
C VAL A 22 -4.63 -21.32 -10.21
N MET A 23 -5.32 -20.18 -10.10
CA MET A 23 -6.78 -20.12 -9.94
C MET A 23 -7.57 -20.44 -11.22
N THR A 24 -7.07 -20.08 -12.40
CA THR A 24 -7.82 -20.21 -13.67
C THR A 24 -7.30 -21.29 -14.62
N GLY A 25 -6.34 -22.10 -14.18
CA GLY A 25 -5.77 -23.17 -15.03
C GLY A 25 -4.97 -22.65 -16.23
N GLY A 26 -4.43 -21.43 -16.19
CA GLY A 26 -3.49 -20.85 -17.17
C GLY A 26 -4.01 -20.70 -18.61
N LYS A 27 -4.77 -21.68 -19.11
CA LYS A 27 -5.29 -21.73 -20.50
C LYS A 27 -6.28 -20.62 -20.80
N LYS A 28 -7.24 -20.34 -19.90
CA LYS A 28 -8.25 -19.27 -20.07
C LYS A 28 -7.61 -17.88 -20.11
N MET A 29 -6.60 -17.65 -19.30
CA MET A 29 -5.89 -16.38 -19.27
C MET A 29 -5.01 -16.18 -20.51
N LEU A 30 -4.38 -17.23 -21.00
CA LEU A 30 -3.65 -17.20 -22.28
C LEU A 30 -4.60 -16.90 -23.46
N ALA A 31 -5.79 -17.50 -23.46
CA ALA A 31 -6.82 -17.23 -24.48
C ALA A 31 -7.31 -15.79 -24.41
N PHE A 32 -7.58 -15.26 -23.19
CA PHE A 32 -7.93 -13.86 -22.97
C PHE A 32 -6.83 -12.91 -23.45
N GLY A 33 -5.57 -13.21 -23.13
CA GLY A 33 -4.42 -12.44 -23.60
C GLY A 33 -4.25 -12.44 -25.13
N LYS A 34 -4.50 -13.58 -25.79
CA LYS A 34 -4.51 -13.67 -27.27
C LYS A 34 -5.62 -12.82 -27.87
N LYS A 35 -6.86 -12.91 -27.33
CA LYS A 35 -8.01 -12.12 -27.78
C LYS A 35 -7.80 -10.63 -27.54
N ALA A 36 -7.28 -10.23 -26.37
CA ALA A 36 -6.96 -8.86 -26.05
C ALA A 36 -5.90 -8.26 -26.98
N LYS A 37 -4.86 -9.03 -27.37
CA LYS A 37 -3.85 -8.60 -28.35
C LYS A 37 -4.43 -8.37 -29.73
N LYS A 38 -5.42 -9.18 -30.13
CA LYS A 38 -6.09 -9.03 -31.42
C LYS A 38 -6.94 -7.77 -31.49
N ILE A 39 -7.61 -7.40 -30.37
CA ILE A 39 -8.54 -6.27 -30.31
C ILE A 39 -7.80 -4.96 -30.00
N PHE A 40 -6.91 -4.95 -29.01
CA PHE A 40 -6.28 -3.75 -28.46
C PHE A 40 -4.80 -3.57 -28.85
N GLY A 41 -4.28 -4.42 -29.75
CA GLY A 41 -2.90 -4.39 -30.19
C GLY A 41 -1.90 -5.05 -29.23
N LYS A 42 -0.66 -5.26 -29.71
CA LYS A 42 0.35 -6.04 -28.97
C LYS A 42 0.74 -5.47 -27.60
N LYS A 43 0.82 -4.14 -27.44
CA LYS A 43 1.23 -3.49 -26.17
C LYS A 43 0.12 -3.56 -25.13
N THR A 44 -1.03 -3.02 -25.44
CA THR A 44 -2.20 -2.99 -24.53
C THR A 44 -2.73 -4.39 -24.23
N GLY A 45 -2.76 -5.28 -25.23
CA GLY A 45 -3.18 -6.65 -25.05
C GLY A 45 -2.28 -7.52 -24.15
N LYS A 46 -1.04 -7.09 -23.87
CA LYS A 46 -0.20 -7.73 -22.84
C LYS A 46 -0.52 -7.24 -21.44
N ILE A 47 -0.92 -5.98 -21.31
CA ILE A 47 -1.16 -5.32 -20.01
C ILE A 47 -2.57 -5.64 -19.49
N LEU A 48 -3.55 -5.75 -20.38
CA LEU A 48 -4.94 -5.94 -19.99
C LEU A 48 -5.21 -7.18 -19.12
N PRO A 49 -4.61 -8.37 -19.40
CA PRO A 49 -4.74 -9.53 -18.52
C PRO A 49 -4.15 -9.28 -17.13
N ILE A 50 -3.06 -8.52 -17.04
CA ILE A 50 -2.42 -8.16 -15.76
C ILE A 50 -3.35 -7.23 -14.97
N CYS A 51 -3.99 -6.26 -15.63
CA CYS A 51 -4.96 -5.36 -15.00
C CYS A 51 -6.18 -6.12 -14.49
N ALA A 52 -6.73 -7.03 -15.30
CA ALA A 52 -7.86 -7.86 -14.89
C ALA A 52 -7.51 -8.77 -13.70
N ALA A 53 -6.28 -9.32 -13.71
CA ALA A 53 -5.76 -10.12 -12.62
C ALA A 53 -5.67 -9.30 -11.32
N ASN A 54 -5.10 -8.09 -11.39
CA ASN A 54 -5.00 -7.21 -10.24
C ASN A 54 -6.38 -6.84 -9.68
N LEU A 55 -7.32 -6.48 -10.55
CA LEU A 55 -8.68 -6.16 -10.13
C LEU A 55 -9.33 -7.34 -9.40
N LEU A 56 -9.21 -8.56 -9.95
CA LEU A 56 -9.76 -9.75 -9.32
C LEU A 56 -9.13 -10.04 -7.95
N ILE A 57 -7.80 -9.95 -7.86
CA ILE A 57 -7.09 -10.20 -6.61
C ILE A 57 -7.50 -9.18 -5.54
N PHE A 58 -7.52 -7.89 -5.89
CA PHE A 58 -7.90 -6.86 -4.93
C PHE A 58 -9.38 -6.90 -4.57
N PHE A 59 -10.24 -7.33 -5.48
CA PHE A 59 -11.64 -7.64 -5.17
C PHE A 59 -11.74 -8.76 -4.12
N VAL A 60 -11.04 -9.87 -4.35
CA VAL A 60 -11.01 -11.01 -3.40
C VAL A 60 -10.42 -10.58 -2.05
N VAL A 61 -9.36 -9.76 -2.04
CA VAL A 61 -8.78 -9.19 -0.81
C VAL A 61 -9.81 -8.32 -0.10
N GLY A 62 -10.57 -7.50 -0.82
CA GLY A 62 -11.64 -6.69 -0.23
C GLY A 62 -12.72 -7.57 0.43
N VAL A 63 -13.20 -8.61 -0.25
CA VAL A 63 -14.17 -9.57 0.31
C VAL A 63 -13.58 -10.33 1.52
N TRP A 64 -12.30 -10.64 1.48
CA TRP A 64 -11.61 -11.31 2.59
C TRP A 64 -11.53 -10.43 3.85
N HIS A 65 -11.40 -9.10 3.69
CA HIS A 65 -11.45 -8.15 4.82
C HIS A 65 -12.86 -8.04 5.43
N GLY A 66 -13.91 -8.42 4.70
CA GLY A 66 -15.28 -8.46 5.18
C GLY A 66 -16.32 -8.30 4.08
N ALA A 67 -17.54 -8.76 4.33
CA ALA A 67 -18.64 -8.69 3.37
C ALA A 67 -19.26 -7.27 3.20
N ALA A 68 -18.84 -6.31 4.01
CA ALA A 68 -19.36 -4.95 3.94
C ALA A 68 -18.85 -4.19 2.70
N TRP A 69 -19.71 -3.37 2.13
CA TRP A 69 -19.40 -2.56 0.93
C TRP A 69 -18.13 -1.71 1.05
N LYS A 70 -17.80 -1.25 2.25
CA LYS A 70 -16.58 -0.45 2.49
C LYS A 70 -15.31 -1.23 2.11
N TYR A 71 -15.24 -2.52 2.42
CA TYR A 71 -14.09 -3.36 2.09
C TYR A 71 -14.01 -3.71 0.61
N ILE A 72 -15.18 -3.95 -0.01
CA ILE A 72 -15.25 -4.20 -1.46
C ILE A 72 -14.77 -2.95 -2.24
N ILE A 73 -15.24 -1.78 -1.83
CA ILE A 73 -14.81 -0.49 -2.43
C ILE A 73 -13.32 -0.27 -2.20
N TYR A 74 -12.81 -0.53 -0.99
CA TYR A 74 -11.38 -0.45 -0.68
C TYR A 74 -10.54 -1.34 -1.60
N GLY A 75 -10.94 -2.60 -1.76
CA GLY A 75 -10.25 -3.53 -2.65
C GLY A 75 -10.28 -3.08 -4.10
N LEU A 76 -11.46 -2.77 -4.64
CA LEU A 76 -11.62 -2.29 -6.02
C LEU A 76 -10.86 -0.98 -6.27
N TYR A 77 -10.86 -0.04 -5.34
CA TYR A 77 -10.10 1.21 -5.41
C TYR A 77 -8.61 0.94 -5.61
N ASN A 78 -8.01 0.09 -4.77
CA ASN A 78 -6.59 -0.25 -4.90
C ASN A 78 -6.30 -0.98 -6.22
N GLY A 79 -7.15 -1.94 -6.60
CA GLY A 79 -7.03 -2.66 -7.88
C GLY A 79 -7.12 -1.72 -9.09
N LEU A 80 -8.03 -0.75 -9.06
CA LEU A 80 -8.20 0.25 -10.14
C LEU A 80 -6.99 1.17 -10.26
N ILE A 81 -6.43 1.66 -9.14
CA ILE A 81 -5.23 2.50 -9.16
C ILE A 81 -4.06 1.75 -9.79
N ILE A 82 -3.84 0.49 -9.42
CA ILE A 82 -2.75 -0.32 -9.97
C ILE A 82 -2.99 -0.60 -11.45
N ALA A 83 -4.22 -0.96 -11.85
CA ALA A 83 -4.59 -1.19 -13.24
C ALA A 83 -4.41 0.08 -14.08
N ALA A 84 -4.90 1.22 -13.60
CA ALA A 84 -4.73 2.52 -14.25
C ALA A 84 -3.26 2.92 -14.39
N SER A 85 -2.46 2.73 -13.33
CA SER A 85 -1.02 2.99 -13.36
C SER A 85 -0.30 2.17 -14.44
N ASN A 86 -0.64 0.88 -14.58
CA ASN A 86 -0.06 0.02 -15.59
C ASN A 86 -0.48 0.42 -17.01
N LEU A 87 -1.75 0.76 -17.22
CA LEU A 87 -2.28 1.18 -18.52
C LEU A 87 -1.74 2.55 -18.95
N LEU A 88 -1.60 3.47 -18.00
CA LEU A 88 -1.17 4.85 -18.26
C LEU A 88 0.35 5.01 -18.31
N LYS A 89 1.12 4.00 -17.92
CA LYS A 89 2.59 4.06 -17.92
C LYS A 89 3.20 4.57 -19.23
N PRO A 90 2.79 4.11 -20.44
CA PRO A 90 3.34 4.62 -21.69
C PRO A 90 2.96 6.07 -21.96
N TYR A 91 1.82 6.53 -21.46
CA TYR A 91 1.37 7.93 -21.59
C TYR A 91 2.18 8.83 -20.64
N TYR A 92 2.42 8.40 -19.40
CA TYR A 92 3.26 9.14 -18.46
C TYR A 92 4.68 9.36 -18.99
N ALA A 93 5.27 8.35 -19.66
CA ALA A 93 6.57 8.50 -20.29
C ALA A 93 6.58 9.56 -21.40
N LYS A 94 5.52 9.59 -22.22
CA LYS A 94 5.36 10.62 -23.27
C LYS A 94 5.17 12.01 -22.67
N TRP A 95 4.30 12.14 -21.65
CA TRP A 95 4.05 13.41 -20.97
C TRP A 95 5.33 13.94 -20.30
N ALA A 96 6.07 13.08 -19.61
CA ALA A 96 7.34 13.46 -19.01
C ALA A 96 8.35 13.97 -20.03
N ALA A 97 8.40 13.35 -21.22
CA ALA A 97 9.26 13.80 -22.33
C ALA A 97 8.81 15.15 -22.88
N VAL A 98 7.51 15.35 -23.10
CA VAL A 98 6.96 16.62 -23.61
C VAL A 98 7.14 17.76 -22.60
N CYS A 99 6.94 17.49 -21.32
CA CYS A 99 7.13 18.48 -20.26
C CYS A 99 8.57 18.64 -19.80
N HIS A 100 9.54 17.99 -20.46
CA HIS A 100 10.98 18.00 -20.12
C HIS A 100 11.23 17.65 -18.65
N VAL A 101 10.39 16.78 -18.04
CA VAL A 101 10.52 16.36 -16.65
C VAL A 101 11.60 15.29 -16.53
N ASN A 102 12.63 15.59 -15.75
CA ASN A 102 13.64 14.59 -15.39
C ASN A 102 13.06 13.60 -14.37
N THR A 103 12.67 12.42 -14.86
CA THR A 103 12.05 11.35 -14.04
C THR A 103 13.01 10.70 -13.04
N GLU A 104 14.33 10.91 -13.20
CA GLU A 104 15.35 10.43 -12.27
C GLU A 104 15.67 11.46 -11.17
N SER A 105 15.13 12.68 -11.27
CA SER A 105 15.37 13.74 -10.30
C SER A 105 14.81 13.36 -8.92
N ARG A 106 15.47 13.84 -7.86
CA ARG A 106 15.01 13.66 -6.47
C ARG A 106 13.63 14.27 -6.27
N GLY A 107 13.35 15.43 -6.86
CA GLY A 107 12.03 16.09 -6.78
C GLY A 107 10.92 15.23 -7.36
N TRP A 108 11.15 14.60 -8.52
CA TRP A 108 10.18 13.69 -9.13
C TRP A 108 9.91 12.45 -8.25
N LYS A 109 10.96 11.86 -7.71
CA LYS A 109 10.85 10.71 -6.79
C LYS A 109 10.05 11.09 -5.53
N THR A 110 10.33 12.25 -4.94
CA THR A 110 9.58 12.76 -3.79
C THR A 110 8.11 12.98 -4.13
N PHE A 111 7.81 13.58 -5.28
CA PHE A 111 6.43 13.74 -5.77
C PHE A 111 5.71 12.40 -5.92
N GLN A 112 6.38 11.38 -6.48
CA GLN A 112 5.79 10.05 -6.63
C GLN A 112 5.47 9.41 -5.27
N ILE A 113 6.36 9.56 -4.27
CA ILE A 113 6.16 9.07 -2.91
C ILE A 113 4.93 9.76 -2.29
N PHE A 114 4.89 11.10 -2.36
CA PHE A 114 3.79 11.89 -1.78
C PHE A 114 2.45 11.58 -2.43
N ARG A 115 2.40 11.52 -3.78
CA ARG A 115 1.21 11.09 -4.51
C ARG A 115 0.72 9.72 -4.07
N THR A 116 1.63 8.75 -3.97
CA THR A 116 1.28 7.38 -3.57
C THR A 116 0.79 7.35 -2.14
N PHE A 117 1.43 8.11 -1.24
CA PHE A 117 1.00 8.27 0.15
C PHE A 117 -0.44 8.78 0.23
N ILE A 118 -0.78 9.84 -0.51
CA ILE A 118 -2.15 10.38 -0.54
C ILE A 118 -3.15 9.33 -1.06
N LEU A 119 -2.84 8.67 -2.18
CA LEU A 119 -3.72 7.67 -2.76
C LEU A 119 -3.99 6.49 -1.80
N VAL A 120 -2.97 6.02 -1.10
CA VAL A 120 -3.13 4.94 -0.11
C VAL A 120 -3.97 5.41 1.07
N ASN A 121 -3.74 6.63 1.59
CA ASN A 121 -4.53 7.15 2.71
C ASN A 121 -6.01 7.35 2.35
N ILE A 122 -6.31 7.77 1.12
CA ILE A 122 -7.70 7.82 0.63
C ILE A 122 -8.35 6.43 0.69
N GLY A 123 -7.63 5.39 0.27
CA GLY A 123 -8.11 4.02 0.39
C GLY A 123 -8.38 3.61 1.84
N TRP A 124 -7.48 3.95 2.76
CA TRP A 124 -7.60 3.61 4.18
C TRP A 124 -8.79 4.27 4.89
N LEU A 125 -9.33 5.37 4.36
CA LEU A 125 -10.56 5.95 4.90
C LEU A 125 -11.74 4.97 4.82
N PHE A 126 -11.79 4.13 3.77
CA PHE A 126 -12.84 3.10 3.65
C PHE A 126 -12.67 1.97 4.67
N ASP A 127 -11.44 1.63 5.05
CA ASP A 127 -11.17 0.63 6.08
C ASP A 127 -11.47 1.19 7.48
N ALA A 128 -11.03 2.41 7.76
CA ALA A 128 -11.15 3.06 9.07
C ALA A 128 -12.59 3.47 9.43
N CYS A 129 -13.44 3.80 8.44
CA CYS A 129 -14.80 4.26 8.70
C CYS A 129 -15.77 3.10 8.91
N ALA A 130 -16.85 3.33 9.67
CA ALA A 130 -17.88 2.33 9.93
C ALA A 130 -18.61 1.88 8.65
N THR A 131 -18.90 2.81 7.73
CA THR A 131 -19.59 2.54 6.48
C THR A 131 -18.91 3.23 5.29
N ALA A 132 -19.21 2.76 4.06
CA ALA A 132 -18.73 3.43 2.85
C ALA A 132 -19.21 4.88 2.76
N THR A 133 -20.43 5.16 3.17
CA THR A 133 -21.01 6.52 3.17
C THR A 133 -20.24 7.44 4.10
N THR A 134 -19.91 6.99 5.32
CA THR A 134 -19.09 7.78 6.26
C THR A 134 -17.68 8.01 5.74
N ALA A 135 -17.10 7.07 4.99
CA ALA A 135 -15.80 7.26 4.34
C ALA A 135 -15.85 8.37 3.28
N PHE A 136 -16.89 8.43 2.46
CA PHE A 136 -17.06 9.52 1.51
C PHE A 136 -17.25 10.89 2.19
N TYR A 137 -18.01 10.96 3.28
CA TYR A 137 -18.13 12.17 4.09
C TYR A 137 -16.81 12.58 4.71
N ALA A 138 -16.04 11.63 5.26
CA ALA A 138 -14.73 11.90 5.82
C ALA A 138 -13.76 12.43 4.75
N MET A 139 -13.75 11.82 3.57
CA MET A 139 -12.93 12.28 2.45
C MET A 139 -13.29 13.71 2.05
N ARG A 140 -14.58 14.01 1.91
CA ARG A 140 -15.06 15.39 1.64
C ARG A 140 -14.61 16.36 2.74
N ALA A 141 -14.73 15.97 4.00
CA ALA A 141 -14.36 16.81 5.15
C ALA A 141 -12.86 17.13 5.16
N VAL A 142 -11.99 16.19 4.79
CA VAL A 142 -10.55 16.45 4.65
C VAL A 142 -10.25 17.57 3.65
N PHE A 143 -10.99 17.67 2.54
CA PHE A 143 -10.77 18.70 1.54
C PHE A 143 -11.45 20.04 1.87
N ILE A 144 -12.64 20.02 2.49
CA ILE A 144 -13.42 21.24 2.75
C ILE A 144 -13.08 21.85 4.11
N ASN A 145 -12.87 21.01 5.13
CA ASN A 145 -12.68 21.44 6.52
C ASN A 145 -11.22 21.33 6.98
N PHE A 146 -10.27 21.34 6.04
CA PHE A 146 -8.86 21.24 6.37
C PHE A 146 -8.41 22.41 7.22
N LYS A 147 -8.03 22.15 8.48
CA LYS A 147 -7.51 23.12 9.42
C LYS A 147 -6.14 22.67 9.91
N ILE A 148 -5.11 23.41 9.54
CA ILE A 148 -3.74 23.11 9.94
C ILE A 148 -3.54 23.30 11.47
N SER A 149 -4.40 24.09 12.11
CA SER A 149 -4.41 24.32 13.55
C SER A 149 -4.56 23.03 14.37
N ILE A 150 -5.14 21.98 13.81
CA ILE A 150 -5.28 20.65 14.44
C ILE A 150 -3.91 20.11 14.92
N LEU A 151 -2.81 20.48 14.27
CA LEU A 151 -1.48 20.05 14.63
C LEU A 151 -0.95 20.74 15.90
N THR A 152 -1.51 21.91 16.24
CA THR A 152 -1.00 22.76 17.34
C THR A 152 -2.02 22.99 18.46
N ASP A 153 -3.29 22.77 18.23
CA ASP A 153 -4.37 23.02 19.19
C ASP A 153 -4.65 21.86 20.17
N GLY A 154 -3.81 20.81 20.14
CA GLY A 154 -3.98 19.64 20.99
C GLY A 154 -5.08 18.67 20.55
N SER A 155 -5.76 18.91 19.44
CA SER A 155 -6.80 18.03 18.89
C SER A 155 -6.28 16.62 18.60
N LEU A 156 -4.98 16.48 18.28
CA LEU A 156 -4.33 15.18 18.06
C LEU A 156 -4.43 14.26 19.29
N TYR A 157 -4.40 14.79 20.50
CA TYR A 157 -4.53 13.99 21.72
C TYR A 157 -5.97 13.50 21.98
N LYS A 158 -6.97 14.09 21.29
CA LYS A 158 -8.36 13.66 21.36
C LYS A 158 -8.64 12.44 20.47
N LEU A 159 -7.66 12.01 19.64
CA LEU A 159 -7.74 10.81 18.81
C LEU A 159 -7.58 9.49 19.62
N GLY A 160 -7.51 9.56 20.95
CA GLY A 160 -7.40 8.38 21.81
C GLY A 160 -5.97 7.85 22.02
N LEU A 161 -4.97 8.51 21.40
CA LEU A 161 -3.56 8.18 21.62
C LEU A 161 -2.97 9.07 22.71
N VAL A 162 -2.36 8.47 23.72
CA VAL A 162 -1.62 9.20 24.76
C VAL A 162 -0.25 9.65 24.24
N LYS A 163 0.40 10.58 24.95
CA LYS A 163 1.73 11.10 24.55
C LYS A 163 2.75 10.00 24.29
N ARG A 164 2.74 8.92 25.10
CA ARG A 164 3.61 7.76 24.93
C ARG A 164 3.41 7.10 23.57
N ASP A 165 2.16 6.90 23.17
CA ASP A 165 1.84 6.21 21.90
C ASP A 165 2.28 7.05 20.70
N TRP A 166 2.13 8.39 20.78
CA TRP A 166 2.66 9.31 19.77
C TRP A 166 4.18 9.22 19.66
N THR A 167 4.88 9.15 20.80
CA THR A 167 6.35 9.01 20.80
C THR A 167 6.76 7.70 20.15
N ILE A 168 6.12 6.59 20.51
CA ILE A 168 6.38 5.28 19.91
C ILE A 168 6.12 5.31 18.40
N LEU A 169 5.00 5.88 17.97
CA LEU A 169 4.64 6.00 16.57
C LEU A 169 5.68 6.78 15.76
N ILE A 170 6.14 7.92 16.29
CA ILE A 170 7.14 8.76 15.64
C ILE A 170 8.48 8.00 15.54
N VAL A 171 8.95 7.39 16.64
CA VAL A 171 10.21 6.63 16.64
C VAL A 171 10.14 5.45 15.68
N ALA A 172 9.06 4.67 15.71
CA ALA A 172 8.85 3.55 14.79
C ALA A 172 8.83 4.01 13.32
N THR A 173 8.16 5.14 13.03
CA THR A 173 8.11 5.72 11.69
C THR A 173 9.50 6.15 11.22
N ILE A 174 10.31 6.76 12.08
CA ILE A 174 11.70 7.15 11.75
C ILE A 174 12.53 5.90 11.44
N ILE A 175 12.45 4.85 12.27
CA ILE A 175 13.17 3.59 12.04
C ILE A 175 12.76 2.95 10.70
N LEU A 176 11.47 2.90 10.40
CA LEU A 176 10.96 2.40 9.13
C LEU A 176 11.44 3.24 7.95
N PHE A 177 11.48 4.56 8.10
CA PHE A 177 11.97 5.46 7.06
C PHE A 177 13.46 5.23 6.78
N ILE A 178 14.28 5.15 7.83
CA ILE A 178 15.72 4.87 7.72
C ILE A 178 15.94 3.51 7.04
N SER A 179 15.22 2.47 7.48
CA SER A 179 15.28 1.13 6.89
C SER A 179 14.89 1.15 5.41
N SER A 180 13.86 1.92 5.04
CA SER A 180 13.42 2.10 3.65
C SER A 180 14.48 2.77 2.78
N VAL A 181 15.12 3.83 3.29
CA VAL A 181 16.20 4.54 2.57
C VAL A 181 17.44 3.66 2.43
N MET A 182 17.79 2.89 3.45
CA MET A 182 18.89 1.93 3.37
C MET A 182 18.62 0.88 2.28
N LYS A 183 17.40 0.34 2.24
CA LYS A 183 17.00 -0.65 1.23
C LYS A 183 17.05 -0.07 -0.19
N GLU A 184 16.69 1.19 -0.38
CA GLU A 184 16.78 1.87 -1.69
C GLU A 184 18.22 2.03 -2.15
N LYS A 185 19.17 2.18 -1.22
CA LYS A 185 20.62 2.19 -1.48
C LYS A 185 21.23 0.79 -1.66
N GLY A 186 20.41 -0.26 -1.70
CA GLY A 186 20.86 -1.64 -1.85
C GLY A 186 21.33 -2.31 -0.55
N MET A 187 21.19 -1.64 0.60
CA MET A 187 21.53 -2.20 1.91
C MET A 187 20.26 -2.74 2.59
N SER A 188 20.28 -3.99 3.02
CA SER A 188 19.19 -4.58 3.80
C SER A 188 19.55 -4.55 5.28
N LEU A 189 18.70 -3.94 6.11
CA LEU A 189 18.88 -3.93 7.57
C LEU A 189 18.95 -5.36 8.13
N ARG A 190 18.18 -6.28 7.55
CA ARG A 190 18.21 -7.70 7.92
C ARG A 190 19.58 -8.31 7.64
N ASP A 191 20.13 -8.06 6.47
CA ASP A 191 21.41 -8.65 6.06
C ASP A 191 22.55 -8.00 6.86
N PHE A 192 22.46 -6.70 7.12
CA PHE A 192 23.37 -5.99 8.01
C PHE A 192 23.42 -6.59 9.43
N VAL A 193 22.26 -6.98 9.99
CA VAL A 193 22.21 -7.67 11.30
C VAL A 193 22.72 -9.09 11.17
N ALA A 194 22.40 -9.80 10.08
CA ALA A 194 22.82 -11.18 9.85
C ALA A 194 24.34 -11.36 9.75
N GLU A 195 25.06 -10.35 9.31
CA GLU A 195 26.53 -10.33 9.23
C GLU A 195 27.22 -10.07 10.59
N ARG A 196 26.46 -9.74 11.65
CA ARG A 196 27.02 -9.47 12.98
C ARG A 196 27.31 -10.76 13.77
N PRO A 197 28.20 -10.71 14.76
CA PRO A 197 28.46 -11.84 15.65
C PRO A 197 27.16 -12.37 16.28
N LEU A 198 27.14 -13.66 16.60
CA LEU A 198 25.95 -14.37 17.11
C LEU A 198 25.31 -13.64 18.31
N VAL A 199 26.12 -13.15 19.23
CA VAL A 199 25.65 -12.43 20.44
C VAL A 199 24.86 -11.18 20.06
N VAL A 200 25.37 -10.38 19.13
CA VAL A 200 24.70 -9.14 18.65
C VAL A 200 23.38 -9.48 17.95
N ARG A 201 23.37 -10.51 17.13
CA ARG A 201 22.15 -10.98 16.43
C ARG A 201 21.07 -11.38 17.43
N TRP A 202 21.40 -12.21 18.39
CA TRP A 202 20.46 -12.62 19.44
C TRP A 202 20.00 -11.45 20.31
N ALA A 203 20.89 -10.55 20.67
CA ALA A 203 20.53 -9.34 21.40
C ALA A 203 19.48 -8.52 20.65
N VAL A 204 19.68 -8.29 19.35
CA VAL A 204 18.69 -7.57 18.51
C VAL A 204 17.36 -8.30 18.45
N TYR A 205 17.36 -9.62 18.25
CA TYR A 205 16.13 -10.40 18.19
C TYR A 205 15.36 -10.38 19.51
N LEU A 206 16.05 -10.56 20.62
CA LEU A 206 15.44 -10.53 21.94
C LEU A 206 14.88 -9.12 22.27
N ILE A 207 15.65 -8.06 21.96
CA ILE A 207 15.17 -6.69 22.12
C ILE A 207 13.87 -6.48 21.31
N LEU A 208 13.80 -6.92 20.06
CA LEU A 208 12.61 -6.79 19.23
C LEU A 208 11.43 -7.57 19.80
N ILE A 209 11.65 -8.81 20.25
CA ILE A 209 10.60 -9.64 20.85
C ILE A 209 10.08 -9.00 22.15
N PHE A 210 10.99 -8.62 23.06
CA PHE A 210 10.58 -8.04 24.33
C PHE A 210 10.02 -6.62 24.20
N ALA A 211 10.41 -5.87 23.17
CA ALA A 211 9.84 -4.55 22.88
C ALA A 211 8.37 -4.63 22.39
N THR A 212 7.96 -5.73 21.78
CA THR A 212 6.57 -5.85 21.29
C THR A 212 5.53 -5.82 22.41
N ALA A 213 5.84 -6.37 23.58
CA ALA A 213 4.92 -6.40 24.71
C ALA A 213 4.63 -5.00 25.31
N PRO A 214 5.64 -4.19 25.73
CA PRO A 214 5.39 -2.87 26.31
C PRO A 214 5.10 -1.77 25.28
N PHE A 215 5.51 -1.94 24.02
CA PHE A 215 5.30 -0.94 22.96
C PHE A 215 4.15 -1.29 22.02
N GLY A 216 3.64 -2.53 22.08
CA GLY A 216 2.42 -2.92 21.37
C GLY A 216 1.20 -2.23 21.96
N TYR A 217 0.29 -1.76 21.10
CA TYR A 217 -1.01 -1.27 21.55
C TYR A 217 -1.90 -2.48 21.88
N VAL A 218 -2.16 -2.69 23.16
CA VAL A 218 -3.09 -3.72 23.64
C VAL A 218 -4.37 -3.01 24.05
N SER A 219 -5.40 -3.05 23.21
CA SER A 219 -6.74 -2.63 23.60
C SER A 219 -7.46 -3.80 24.25
N SER A 220 -7.97 -3.58 25.46
CA SER A 220 -8.81 -4.55 26.17
C SER A 220 -10.18 -4.80 25.49
N SER A 221 -10.54 -4.00 24.49
CA SER A 221 -11.82 -4.04 23.79
C SER A 221 -11.74 -4.49 22.34
N THR A 222 -10.58 -4.92 21.84
CA THR A 222 -10.49 -5.49 20.50
C THR A 222 -11.03 -6.91 20.53
N GLU A 223 -12.33 -7.07 20.31
CA GLU A 223 -12.84 -8.28 19.70
C GLU A 223 -12.02 -8.54 18.44
N PHE A 224 -11.54 -9.76 18.30
CA PHE A 224 -10.76 -10.17 17.15
C PHE A 224 -11.56 -9.80 15.89
N MET A 225 -11.00 -8.99 15.00
CA MET A 225 -11.73 -8.44 13.84
C MET A 225 -12.34 -9.55 12.96
N TYR A 226 -11.83 -10.78 13.08
CA TYR A 226 -12.33 -11.97 12.40
C TYR A 226 -13.38 -12.77 13.21
N ALA A 227 -13.71 -12.37 14.43
CA ALA A 227 -14.73 -13.02 15.27
C ALA A 227 -16.13 -12.40 15.09
N GLN A 228 -16.29 -11.45 14.20
CA GLN A 228 -17.56 -10.78 13.89
C GLN A 228 -18.28 -11.38 12.66
N PHE A 229 -17.92 -12.59 12.26
CA PHE A 229 -18.61 -13.35 11.21
C PHE A 229 -19.42 -14.50 11.77
#